data_c7caaac0ea90d64cbf5598406eb23d0e
#
_entry.id   c7caaac0ea90d64cbf5598406eb23d0e
#
_cell.length_a   1.000
_cell.length_b   1.000
_cell.length_c   1.000
_cell.angle_alpha   90.00
_cell.angle_beta   90.00
_cell.angle_gamma   90.00
#
_symmetry.space_group_name_H-M   'P 1'
#
loop_
_entity.id
_entity.type
_entity.pdbx_description
1 polymer ?
#
loop_
_entity_poly.entity_id
_entity_poly.type
_entity_poly.pdbx_seq_one_letter_code
_entity_poly.pdbx_strand_id
1 'polypeptide(L)'
;MPLLVVLAGLVFPVDGSCAEDKLTGFDHLIKVVKSERVSLDPSKIAPILDYVSSDRFTVEPQTGTGIPKSSYAYHGYESGGDLAKLLKYCYNPDIPSCAVMPSMIRLSSWNDHTGKPAVISPALWQRLENNDKPVVVRGMYYMENTPDSKSGAYYGYDSYRAVILMNYKGRNALITVLKQKDVSEVGKRGLIIGDETEMDYFYTGEQGLSMKGLGWVKSYLYDSLSVSVFIEDKPGGNTLRCGVFKWIRAGWAGKNIIRKSHVKKGLLRYASEFKNLMEGKKNFPSPDELMDVCNTFQSLPTDEMKKKVERLIVKLQKKCDCGSSCPKAMDSPAERINYVNSLTRMEMSSALIVEYVKTMFNKSERSGNIAFKPLPAGKTTF
;
A
#
# COMPACT_ATOMS: atom_id res chain seq x y z
N MET A 1 -8.33 31.16 -73.55
CA MET A 1 -7.25 31.45 -72.60
C MET A 1 -7.82 31.36 -71.21
N PRO A 2 -7.52 30.30 -70.44
CA PRO A 2 -7.87 30.27 -69.02
C PRO A 2 -6.71 30.72 -68.16
N LEU A 3 -7.03 31.55 -67.20
CA LEU A 3 -6.15 32.18 -66.23
C LEU A 3 -5.74 31.14 -65.15
N LEU A 4 -4.45 30.85 -65.05
CA LEU A 4 -3.88 29.98 -64.06
C LEU A 4 -3.66 30.79 -62.79
N VAL A 5 -4.43 30.52 -61.73
CA VAL A 5 -4.23 31.05 -60.35
C VAL A 5 -3.29 30.11 -59.60
N VAL A 6 -2.07 30.53 -59.41
CA VAL A 6 -1.11 29.82 -58.54
C VAL A 6 -1.39 30.23 -57.11
N LEU A 7 -1.96 29.33 -56.32
CA LEU A 7 -2.09 29.45 -54.85
C LEU A 7 -0.73 29.01 -54.25
N ALA A 8 0.07 29.97 -53.84
CA ALA A 8 1.25 29.71 -53.00
C ALA A 8 0.79 29.34 -51.58
N GLY A 9 0.79 28.04 -51.29
CA GLY A 9 0.57 27.55 -49.94
C GLY A 9 1.73 27.95 -49.02
N LEU A 10 1.45 28.86 -48.09
CA LEU A 10 2.34 29.11 -46.93
C LEU A 10 2.29 27.89 -46.04
N VAL A 11 3.30 27.03 -46.16
CA VAL A 11 3.58 25.99 -45.16
C VAL A 11 4.16 26.70 -43.96
N PHE A 12 3.36 26.94 -42.93
CA PHE A 12 3.90 27.26 -41.59
C PHE A 12 4.59 26.01 -41.08
N PRO A 13 5.85 26.11 -40.63
CA PRO A 13 6.47 25.03 -39.91
C PRO A 13 5.61 24.80 -38.66
N VAL A 14 5.04 23.62 -38.52
CA VAL A 14 4.48 23.16 -37.25
C VAL A 14 5.68 23.04 -36.32
N ASP A 15 5.83 24.03 -35.46
CA ASP A 15 6.86 24.07 -34.44
C ASP A 15 6.83 22.77 -33.66
N GLY A 16 8.04 22.23 -33.52
CA GLY A 16 8.32 20.94 -32.97
C GLY A 16 7.62 20.72 -31.65
N SER A 17 7.06 19.54 -31.50
CA SER A 17 6.66 19.00 -30.22
C SER A 17 7.83 19.19 -29.28
N CYS A 18 7.70 20.09 -28.32
CA CYS A 18 8.63 20.20 -27.21
C CYS A 18 8.69 18.79 -26.58
N ALA A 19 9.78 18.09 -26.80
CA ALA A 19 9.98 16.78 -26.17
C ALA A 19 9.90 17.04 -24.67
N GLU A 20 8.82 16.58 -24.06
CA GLU A 20 8.59 16.78 -22.64
C GLU A 20 9.73 16.10 -21.89
N ASP A 21 10.56 16.88 -21.19
CA ASP A 21 11.72 16.37 -20.49
C ASP A 21 11.29 15.29 -19.51
N LYS A 22 11.93 14.13 -19.63
CA LYS A 22 11.62 12.98 -18.75
C LYS A 22 11.94 13.33 -17.30
N LEU A 23 10.97 13.10 -16.43
CA LEU A 23 11.13 13.29 -14.99
C LEU A 23 12.25 12.37 -14.47
N THR A 24 13.24 12.96 -13.82
CA THR A 24 14.45 12.29 -13.32
C THR A 24 14.47 12.21 -11.80
N GLY A 25 15.48 11.55 -11.21
CA GLY A 25 15.69 11.46 -9.76
C GLY A 25 15.38 10.09 -9.17
N PHE A 26 14.61 9.24 -9.86
CA PHE A 26 14.24 7.91 -9.37
C PHE A 26 15.44 6.97 -9.21
N ASP A 27 16.45 7.04 -10.09
CA ASP A 27 17.67 6.23 -9.98
C ASP A 27 18.46 6.57 -8.71
N HIS A 28 18.47 7.84 -8.32
CA HIS A 28 19.08 8.23 -7.07
C HIS A 28 18.32 7.66 -5.87
N LEU A 29 16.98 7.75 -5.86
CA LEU A 29 16.16 7.16 -4.81
C LEU A 29 16.34 5.64 -4.71
N ILE A 30 16.46 4.94 -5.84
CA ILE A 30 16.75 3.49 -5.86
C ILE A 30 18.11 3.19 -5.22
N LYS A 31 19.14 4.00 -5.47
CA LYS A 31 20.45 3.84 -4.83
C LYS A 31 20.39 4.11 -3.33
N VAL A 32 19.69 5.18 -2.93
CA VAL A 32 19.52 5.57 -1.52
C VAL A 32 18.78 4.49 -0.73
N VAL A 33 17.71 3.89 -1.28
CA VAL A 33 16.95 2.87 -0.56
C VAL A 33 17.69 1.55 -0.42
N LYS A 34 18.57 1.22 -1.38
CA LYS A 34 19.31 -0.06 -1.40
C LYS A 34 20.58 -0.06 -0.56
N SER A 35 21.14 1.11 -0.22
CA SER A 35 22.45 1.19 0.42
C SER A 35 22.53 2.33 1.42
N GLU A 36 22.95 2.02 2.63
CA GLU A 36 23.23 3.01 3.67
C GLU A 36 24.44 3.89 3.35
N ARG A 37 25.35 3.39 2.48
CA ARG A 37 26.53 4.14 2.03
C ARG A 37 26.20 5.27 1.08
N VAL A 38 25.00 5.28 0.50
CA VAL A 38 24.55 6.33 -0.42
C VAL A 38 23.80 7.40 0.36
N SER A 39 24.39 8.55 0.49
CA SER A 39 23.74 9.73 1.08
C SER A 39 22.67 10.26 0.13
N LEU A 40 21.59 10.78 0.70
CA LEU A 40 20.58 11.52 -0.06
C LEU A 40 21.18 12.83 -0.56
N ASP A 41 21.06 13.08 -1.84
CA ASP A 41 21.31 14.35 -2.49
C ASP A 41 19.97 15.00 -2.87
N PRO A 42 19.52 16.03 -2.13
CA PRO A 42 18.24 16.68 -2.38
C PRO A 42 18.14 17.27 -3.80
N SER A 43 19.25 17.72 -4.39
CA SER A 43 19.25 18.32 -5.73
C SER A 43 18.82 17.31 -6.80
N LYS A 44 19.19 16.03 -6.63
CA LYS A 44 18.85 14.96 -7.57
C LYS A 44 17.39 14.55 -7.54
N ILE A 45 16.69 14.80 -6.43
CA ILE A 45 15.27 14.47 -6.28
C ILE A 45 14.36 15.70 -6.40
N ALA A 46 14.96 16.91 -6.48
CA ALA A 46 14.22 18.15 -6.67
C ALA A 46 13.24 18.10 -7.85
N PRO A 47 13.56 17.52 -9.03
CA PRO A 47 12.61 17.42 -10.13
C PRO A 47 11.30 16.68 -9.75
N ILE A 48 11.39 15.62 -8.92
CA ILE A 48 10.20 14.88 -8.47
C ILE A 48 9.35 15.74 -7.53
N LEU A 49 9.99 16.46 -6.60
CA LEU A 49 9.31 17.34 -5.66
C LEU A 49 8.67 18.54 -6.37
N ASP A 50 9.39 19.14 -7.33
CA ASP A 50 8.88 20.24 -8.15
C ASP A 50 7.66 19.78 -8.97
N TYR A 51 7.73 18.59 -9.56
CA TYR A 51 6.62 18.04 -10.31
C TYR A 51 5.35 17.87 -9.45
N VAL A 52 5.48 17.24 -8.28
CA VAL A 52 4.34 17.04 -7.35
C VAL A 52 3.84 18.38 -6.78
N SER A 53 4.70 19.38 -6.70
CA SER A 53 4.33 20.73 -6.24
C SER A 53 3.68 21.60 -7.34
N SER A 54 3.81 21.23 -8.60
CA SER A 54 3.32 22.03 -9.74
C SER A 54 1.82 21.84 -9.97
N ASP A 55 1.22 22.69 -10.80
CA ASP A 55 -0.18 22.55 -11.21
C ASP A 55 -0.43 21.34 -12.13
N ARG A 56 0.64 20.76 -12.67
CA ARG A 56 0.59 19.56 -13.52
C ARG A 56 0.65 18.24 -12.73
N PHE A 57 0.69 18.27 -11.39
CA PHE A 57 0.86 17.08 -10.55
C PHE A 57 -0.20 15.99 -10.72
N THR A 58 -1.36 16.30 -11.31
CA THR A 58 -2.40 15.30 -11.61
C THR A 58 -2.21 14.59 -12.95
N VAL A 59 -1.35 15.12 -13.81
CA VAL A 59 -1.02 14.55 -15.12
C VAL A 59 0.05 13.48 -14.94
N GLU A 60 0.02 12.40 -15.71
CA GLU A 60 1.05 11.38 -15.62
C GLU A 60 2.31 11.81 -16.38
N PRO A 61 3.48 11.94 -15.70
CA PRO A 61 4.70 12.33 -16.36
C PRO A 61 5.36 11.17 -17.11
N GLN A 62 6.12 11.48 -18.13
CA GLN A 62 7.13 10.56 -18.65
C GLN A 62 8.28 10.48 -17.66
N THR A 63 8.82 9.28 -17.43
CA THR A 63 9.94 9.07 -16.51
C THR A 63 11.19 8.62 -17.25
N GLY A 64 12.36 9.17 -16.86
CA GLY A 64 13.66 8.78 -17.41
C GLY A 64 14.14 7.42 -16.92
N THR A 65 13.56 6.93 -15.82
CA THR A 65 13.94 5.70 -15.13
C THR A 65 12.77 4.74 -15.11
N GLY A 66 13.04 3.48 -15.13
CA GLY A 66 12.04 2.45 -14.99
C GLY A 66 12.66 1.11 -14.65
N ILE A 67 11.82 0.20 -14.18
CA ILE A 67 12.17 -1.20 -14.12
C ILE A 67 11.99 -1.78 -15.53
N PRO A 68 13.01 -2.40 -16.12
CA PRO A 68 12.90 -2.97 -17.46
C PRO A 68 11.73 -3.94 -17.57
N LYS A 69 10.96 -3.81 -18.66
CA LYS A 69 9.78 -4.64 -18.96
C LYS A 69 8.65 -4.55 -17.92
N SER A 70 8.64 -3.53 -17.08
CA SER A 70 7.54 -3.28 -16.13
C SER A 70 6.42 -2.45 -16.77
N SER A 71 5.25 -2.49 -16.13
CA SER A 71 4.17 -1.55 -16.39
C SER A 71 4.25 -0.40 -15.39
N TYR A 72 4.20 0.81 -15.90
CA TYR A 72 4.26 2.05 -15.13
C TYR A 72 2.90 2.75 -15.12
N ALA A 73 2.55 3.33 -13.98
CA ALA A 73 1.49 4.31 -13.85
C ALA A 73 1.81 5.31 -12.72
N TYR A 74 1.21 6.46 -12.84
CA TYR A 74 1.27 7.55 -11.85
C TYR A 74 -0.15 7.96 -11.45
N HIS A 75 -0.29 8.42 -10.21
CA HIS A 75 -1.50 9.10 -9.75
C HIS A 75 -1.16 10.23 -8.80
N GLY A 76 -1.49 11.46 -9.23
CA GLY A 76 -1.44 12.66 -8.40
C GLY A 76 -2.84 13.01 -7.88
N TYR A 77 -2.94 13.37 -6.60
CA TYR A 77 -4.19 13.75 -5.95
C TYR A 77 -3.93 14.62 -4.73
N GLU A 78 -4.94 15.38 -4.30
CA GLU A 78 -4.93 16.09 -3.03
C GLU A 78 -5.71 15.30 -1.97
N SER A 79 -5.29 15.44 -0.70
CA SER A 79 -5.97 14.85 0.44
C SER A 79 -5.96 15.83 1.60
N GLY A 80 -7.07 15.93 2.32
CA GLY A 80 -7.12 16.61 3.60
C GLY A 80 -6.26 15.90 4.65
N GLY A 81 -5.91 16.62 5.71
CA GLY A 81 -5.04 16.17 6.79
C GLY A 81 -3.58 16.64 6.63
N ASP A 82 -2.87 16.66 7.74
CA ASP A 82 -1.49 17.11 7.82
C ASP A 82 -0.47 15.96 7.76
N LEU A 83 0.80 16.31 7.62
CA LEU A 83 1.87 15.34 7.55
C LEU A 83 2.09 14.59 8.88
N ALA A 84 1.80 15.23 10.03
CA ALA A 84 1.91 14.59 11.35
C ALA A 84 0.91 13.44 11.47
N LYS A 85 -0.34 13.66 11.05
CA LYS A 85 -1.38 12.62 10.99
C LYS A 85 -0.96 11.46 10.10
N LEU A 86 -0.45 11.75 8.89
CA LEU A 86 0.07 10.74 7.98
C LEU A 86 1.17 9.89 8.63
N LEU A 87 2.14 10.55 9.28
CA LEU A 87 3.25 9.87 9.92
C LEU A 87 2.80 8.97 11.08
N LYS A 88 1.87 9.44 11.90
CA LYS A 88 1.30 8.67 13.02
C LYS A 88 0.55 7.42 12.58
N TYR A 89 -0.19 7.46 11.47
CA TYR A 89 -0.93 6.30 10.96
C TYR A 89 -0.07 5.34 10.13
N CYS A 90 0.66 5.86 9.14
CA CYS A 90 1.25 5.05 8.09
C CYS A 90 2.74 4.75 8.31
N TYR A 91 3.39 5.47 9.23
CA TYR A 91 4.83 5.38 9.48
C TYR A 91 5.18 5.16 10.94
N ASN A 92 4.19 4.83 11.75
CA ASN A 92 4.36 4.30 13.08
C ASN A 92 4.64 2.79 12.98
N PRO A 93 5.80 2.28 13.45
CA PRO A 93 6.11 0.85 13.39
C PRO A 93 5.13 -0.05 14.15
N ASP A 94 4.44 0.49 15.17
CA ASP A 94 3.49 -0.24 16.00
C ASP A 94 2.12 -0.41 15.33
N ILE A 95 1.87 0.30 14.22
CA ILE A 95 0.63 0.18 13.42
C ILE A 95 0.93 -0.56 12.12
N PRO A 96 0.57 -1.84 11.98
CA PRO A 96 0.77 -2.59 10.76
C PRO A 96 -0.07 -2.00 9.63
N SER A 97 0.47 -1.98 8.40
CA SER A 97 -0.20 -1.33 7.27
C SER A 97 -1.56 -1.95 6.91
N CYS A 98 -1.83 -3.19 7.29
CA CYS A 98 -3.16 -3.81 7.15
C CYS A 98 -4.24 -3.11 8.00
N ALA A 99 -3.85 -2.44 9.08
CA ALA A 99 -4.77 -1.65 9.92
C ALA A 99 -5.22 -0.36 9.22
N VAL A 100 -4.38 0.23 8.38
CA VAL A 100 -4.68 1.51 7.67
C VAL A 100 -5.10 1.32 6.21
N MET A 101 -4.75 0.16 5.61
CA MET A 101 -5.04 -0.18 4.21
C MET A 101 -5.60 -1.62 4.09
N PRO A 102 -6.71 -1.95 4.78
CA PRO A 102 -7.19 -3.33 4.92
C PRO A 102 -7.66 -3.97 3.61
N SER A 103 -8.07 -3.18 2.60
CA SER A 103 -8.47 -3.72 1.30
C SER A 103 -7.27 -4.08 0.42
N MET A 104 -6.07 -3.63 0.76
CA MET A 104 -4.88 -3.79 -0.09
C MET A 104 -3.80 -4.66 0.54
N ILE A 105 -3.71 -4.66 1.86
CA ILE A 105 -2.61 -5.29 2.60
C ILE A 105 -3.19 -6.27 3.61
N ARG A 106 -2.79 -7.56 3.49
CA ARG A 106 -3.10 -8.61 4.44
C ARG A 106 -2.15 -8.57 5.64
N LEU A 107 -0.86 -8.54 5.35
CA LEU A 107 0.22 -8.56 6.33
C LEU A 107 1.25 -7.50 6.00
N SER A 108 1.89 -6.96 7.02
CA SER A 108 3.11 -6.16 6.85
C SER A 108 3.96 -6.21 8.11
N SER A 109 5.28 -6.11 7.91
CA SER A 109 6.22 -5.83 9.00
C SER A 109 7.30 -4.88 8.50
N TRP A 110 7.72 -3.98 9.36
CA TRP A 110 8.85 -3.10 9.11
C TRP A 110 9.99 -3.48 10.05
N ASN A 111 11.09 -3.93 9.47
CA ASN A 111 12.26 -4.39 10.18
C ASN A 111 13.47 -3.50 9.86
N ASP A 112 14.43 -3.47 10.74
CA ASP A 112 15.75 -2.91 10.46
C ASP A 112 16.55 -3.85 9.53
N HIS A 113 17.78 -3.46 9.21
CA HIS A 113 18.65 -4.27 8.33
C HIS A 113 19.12 -5.59 8.98
N THR A 114 18.95 -5.75 10.30
CA THR A 114 19.27 -6.99 11.03
C THR A 114 18.10 -7.95 11.12
N GLY A 115 16.93 -7.55 10.61
CA GLY A 115 15.69 -8.33 10.65
C GLY A 115 14.89 -8.15 11.94
N LYS A 116 15.29 -7.25 12.83
CA LYS A 116 14.51 -6.92 14.04
C LYS A 116 13.45 -5.87 13.72
N PRO A 117 12.35 -5.81 14.48
CA PRO A 117 11.35 -4.74 14.32
C PRO A 117 12.02 -3.37 14.31
N ALA A 118 11.63 -2.51 13.37
CA ALA A 118 12.18 -1.18 13.24
C ALA A 118 11.82 -0.33 14.46
N VAL A 119 12.85 0.29 15.06
CA VAL A 119 12.68 1.25 16.15
C VAL A 119 13.07 2.63 15.63
N ILE A 120 12.11 3.56 15.63
CA ILE A 120 12.32 4.93 15.16
C ILE A 120 12.24 5.87 16.36
N SER A 121 13.40 6.29 16.85
CA SER A 121 13.50 7.21 18.00
C SER A 121 14.38 8.42 17.64
N PRO A 122 13.92 9.67 17.86
CA PRO A 122 12.52 10.03 18.11
C PRO A 122 11.62 9.67 16.92
N ALA A 123 10.32 9.55 17.17
CA ALA A 123 9.34 9.23 16.14
C ALA A 123 9.34 10.28 15.01
N LEU A 124 8.98 9.88 13.78
CA LEU A 124 9.09 10.75 12.61
C LEU A 124 8.22 12.02 12.74
N TRP A 125 7.04 11.93 13.36
CA TRP A 125 6.19 13.12 13.59
C TRP A 125 6.77 14.12 14.57
N GLN A 126 7.66 13.70 15.48
CA GLN A 126 8.38 14.58 16.39
C GLN A 126 9.54 15.33 15.71
N ARG A 127 9.93 14.91 14.51
CA ARG A 127 11.00 15.53 13.72
C ARG A 127 10.52 16.57 12.72
N LEU A 128 9.21 16.79 12.63
CA LEU A 128 8.63 17.75 11.69
C LEU A 128 9.05 19.19 11.98
N GLU A 129 9.22 19.55 13.26
CA GLU A 129 9.62 20.90 13.68
C GLU A 129 11.13 21.18 13.51
N ASN A 130 11.94 20.13 13.41
CA ASN A 130 13.39 20.20 13.35
C ASN A 130 13.93 19.39 12.17
N ASN A 131 13.52 19.73 10.95
CA ASN A 131 13.90 19.00 9.72
C ASN A 131 14.74 19.86 8.76
N ASP A 132 15.58 20.76 9.28
CA ASP A 132 16.53 21.57 8.49
C ASP A 132 17.45 20.69 7.62
N LYS A 133 17.74 19.48 8.11
CA LYS A 133 18.46 18.46 7.34
C LYS A 133 17.51 17.30 7.05
N PRO A 134 17.59 16.70 5.84
CA PRO A 134 16.81 15.52 5.52
C PRO A 134 17.02 14.38 6.53
N VAL A 135 15.93 13.85 7.05
CA VAL A 135 15.94 12.63 7.87
C VAL A 135 15.64 11.45 6.96
N VAL A 136 16.54 10.46 6.93
CA VAL A 136 16.38 9.25 6.11
C VAL A 136 16.37 8.02 7.01
N VAL A 137 15.22 7.37 7.10
CA VAL A 137 15.06 6.09 7.81
C VAL A 137 14.96 4.97 6.79
N ARG A 138 15.80 3.95 6.94
CA ARG A 138 15.85 2.80 6.04
C ARG A 138 15.53 1.51 6.79
N GLY A 139 15.15 0.48 6.05
CA GLY A 139 14.94 -0.86 6.59
C GLY A 139 14.40 -1.81 5.54
N MET A 140 13.98 -2.98 6.03
CA MET A 140 13.30 -4.00 5.25
C MET A 140 11.81 -3.97 5.55
N TYR A 141 11.00 -4.04 4.51
CA TYR A 141 9.54 -4.05 4.63
C TYR A 141 9.00 -5.30 3.95
N TYR A 142 8.48 -6.22 4.76
CA TYR A 142 7.69 -7.34 4.25
C TYR A 142 6.25 -6.89 4.06
N MET A 143 5.67 -7.27 2.96
CA MET A 143 4.27 -7.00 2.65
C MET A 143 3.65 -8.20 1.95
N GLU A 144 2.44 -8.56 2.38
CA GLU A 144 1.56 -9.47 1.66
C GLU A 144 0.29 -8.72 1.27
N ASN A 145 -0.04 -8.70 0.00
CA ASN A 145 -1.24 -8.05 -0.50
C ASN A 145 -2.49 -8.92 -0.31
N THR A 146 -3.66 -8.30 -0.41
CA THR A 146 -4.95 -9.02 -0.50
C THR A 146 -5.11 -9.65 -1.89
N PRO A 147 -5.98 -10.67 -2.04
CA PRO A 147 -6.31 -11.24 -3.35
C PRO A 147 -6.82 -10.16 -4.32
N ASP A 148 -6.34 -10.21 -5.55
CA ASP A 148 -6.88 -9.33 -6.59
C ASP A 148 -8.25 -9.84 -7.10
N SER A 149 -9.12 -8.91 -7.49
CA SER A 149 -10.50 -9.21 -7.90
C SER A 149 -10.64 -10.02 -9.19
N LYS A 150 -9.55 -10.21 -9.95
CA LYS A 150 -9.60 -10.90 -11.26
C LYS A 150 -9.07 -12.31 -11.20
N SER A 151 -7.96 -12.52 -10.50
CA SER A 151 -7.25 -13.80 -10.46
C SER A 151 -7.32 -14.46 -9.09
N GLY A 152 -7.72 -13.73 -8.05
CA GLY A 152 -7.67 -14.17 -6.67
C GLY A 152 -6.24 -14.37 -6.16
N ALA A 153 -5.22 -13.89 -6.87
CA ALA A 153 -3.85 -14.08 -6.46
C ALA A 153 -3.42 -13.10 -5.38
N TYR A 154 -2.63 -13.59 -4.43
CA TYR A 154 -1.93 -12.77 -3.47
C TYR A 154 -0.46 -13.18 -3.37
N TYR A 155 0.40 -12.21 -3.01
CA TYR A 155 1.85 -12.35 -3.00
C TYR A 155 2.41 -11.76 -1.72
N GLY A 156 3.35 -12.50 -1.08
CA GLY A 156 4.25 -11.97 -0.08
C GLY A 156 5.60 -11.64 -0.71
N TYR A 157 6.19 -10.52 -0.33
CA TYR A 157 7.52 -10.12 -0.82
C TYR A 157 8.20 -9.09 0.08
N ASP A 158 9.52 -9.15 0.09
CA ASP A 158 10.38 -8.20 0.77
C ASP A 158 10.73 -7.03 -0.11
N SER A 159 10.80 -5.85 0.50
CA SER A 159 11.25 -4.62 -0.14
C SER A 159 12.25 -3.88 0.73
N TYR A 160 13.25 -3.30 0.11
CA TYR A 160 13.98 -2.20 0.72
C TYR A 160 13.03 -1.02 0.90
N ARG A 161 13.00 -0.42 2.08
CA ARG A 161 12.18 0.75 2.41
C ARG A 161 13.08 1.91 2.79
N ALA A 162 12.82 3.10 2.23
CA ALA A 162 13.34 4.35 2.74
C ALA A 162 12.19 5.32 2.96
N VAL A 163 12.20 5.99 4.11
CA VAL A 163 11.31 7.10 4.45
C VAL A 163 12.18 8.33 4.62
N ILE A 164 11.92 9.34 3.81
CA ILE A 164 12.70 10.57 3.73
C ILE A 164 11.78 11.71 4.13
N LEU A 165 12.09 12.36 5.26
CA LEU A 165 11.41 13.56 5.73
C LEU A 165 12.35 14.75 5.55
N MET A 166 11.87 15.82 4.94
CA MET A 166 12.69 17.01 4.67
C MET A 166 11.84 18.27 4.54
N ASN A 167 12.47 19.41 4.76
CA ASN A 167 11.92 20.69 4.33
C ASN A 167 12.22 20.89 2.84
N TYR A 168 11.22 21.24 2.07
CA TYR A 168 11.33 21.56 0.66
C TYR A 168 10.66 22.89 0.33
N LYS A 169 11.45 23.90 0.04
CA LYS A 169 10.96 25.26 -0.27
C LYS A 169 10.01 25.80 0.83
N GLY A 170 10.37 25.61 2.10
CA GLY A 170 9.63 26.07 3.27
C GLY A 170 8.41 25.19 3.64
N ARG A 171 8.21 24.05 3.01
CA ARG A 171 7.11 23.10 3.29
C ARG A 171 7.67 21.74 3.71
N ASN A 172 6.98 21.07 4.59
CA ASN A 172 7.33 19.70 4.91
C ASN A 172 7.01 18.77 3.73
N ALA A 173 7.95 17.89 3.41
CA ALA A 173 7.83 16.89 2.38
C ALA A 173 8.23 15.51 2.92
N LEU A 174 7.45 14.49 2.59
CA LEU A 174 7.71 13.09 2.89
C LEU A 174 7.82 12.31 1.59
N ILE A 175 8.89 11.56 1.43
CA ILE A 175 9.07 10.65 0.31
C ILE A 175 9.24 9.24 0.86
N THR A 176 8.46 8.30 0.35
CA THR A 176 8.63 6.88 0.64
C THR A 176 9.05 6.15 -0.62
N VAL A 177 10.11 5.36 -0.49
CA VAL A 177 10.61 4.50 -1.57
C VAL A 177 10.49 3.05 -1.11
N LEU A 178 9.80 2.23 -1.90
CA LEU A 178 9.73 0.79 -1.73
C LEU A 178 10.28 0.14 -2.99
N LYS A 179 11.42 -0.55 -2.89
CA LYS A 179 12.03 -1.30 -3.98
C LYS A 179 12.08 -2.77 -3.61
N GLN A 180 11.36 -3.59 -4.35
CA GLN A 180 11.37 -5.03 -4.13
C GLN A 180 12.81 -5.55 -4.13
N LYS A 181 13.11 -6.43 -3.16
CA LYS A 181 14.45 -6.98 -2.95
C LYS A 181 14.74 -8.09 -3.96
N ASP A 182 13.92 -9.13 -3.94
CA ASP A 182 14.06 -10.33 -4.72
C ASP A 182 12.74 -10.69 -5.42
N VAL A 183 12.77 -11.61 -6.36
CA VAL A 183 11.53 -12.18 -6.95
C VAL A 183 10.70 -12.81 -5.82
N SER A 184 9.38 -12.57 -5.81
CA SER A 184 8.50 -13.18 -4.82
C SER A 184 8.52 -14.71 -4.89
N GLU A 185 8.09 -15.35 -3.81
CA GLU A 185 7.67 -16.74 -3.89
C GLU A 185 6.49 -16.90 -4.87
N VAL A 186 6.14 -18.15 -5.19
CA VAL A 186 4.97 -18.43 -6.05
C VAL A 186 3.73 -17.79 -5.44
N GLY A 187 3.00 -17.01 -6.24
CA GLY A 187 1.73 -16.41 -5.85
C GLY A 187 0.76 -17.47 -5.33
N LYS A 188 0.01 -17.13 -4.31
CA LYS A 188 -0.98 -17.99 -3.66
C LYS A 188 -2.39 -17.58 -4.07
N ARG A 189 -3.31 -18.53 -3.98
CA ARG A 189 -4.72 -18.30 -4.28
C ARG A 189 -5.46 -17.84 -3.03
N GLY A 190 -6.24 -16.76 -3.16
CA GLY A 190 -7.22 -16.31 -2.18
C GLY A 190 -8.59 -16.15 -2.81
N LEU A 191 -9.59 -16.01 -1.98
CA LEU A 191 -10.98 -15.83 -2.40
C LEU A 191 -11.50 -14.53 -1.80
N ILE A 192 -12.31 -13.81 -2.58
CA ILE A 192 -13.09 -12.67 -2.11
C ILE A 192 -14.47 -13.23 -1.75
N ILE A 193 -14.89 -13.04 -0.51
CA ILE A 193 -16.19 -13.50 -0.02
C ILE A 193 -17.17 -12.32 -0.10
N GLY A 194 -18.23 -12.47 -0.89
CA GLY A 194 -19.20 -11.39 -1.11
C GLY A 194 -18.66 -10.29 -2.03
N ASP A 195 -18.92 -9.04 -1.69
CA ASP A 195 -18.49 -7.86 -2.45
C ASP A 195 -17.06 -7.45 -2.09
N GLU A 196 -16.29 -6.98 -3.10
CA GLU A 196 -14.90 -6.51 -2.91
C GLU A 196 -14.81 -5.35 -1.90
N THR A 197 -15.88 -4.57 -1.74
CA THR A 197 -15.95 -3.44 -0.80
C THR A 197 -16.10 -3.88 0.66
N GLU A 198 -16.54 -5.10 0.91
CA GLU A 198 -16.68 -5.66 2.25
C GLU A 198 -15.34 -6.11 2.86
N MET A 199 -14.29 -6.21 2.05
CA MET A 199 -12.93 -6.61 2.46
C MET A 199 -12.89 -7.96 3.18
N ASP A 200 -13.76 -8.90 2.77
CA ASP A 200 -13.79 -10.26 3.29
C ASP A 200 -12.99 -11.18 2.38
N TYR A 201 -11.86 -11.64 2.88
CA TYR A 201 -10.92 -12.48 2.13
C TYR A 201 -10.70 -13.80 2.84
N PHE A 202 -10.61 -14.88 2.06
CA PHE A 202 -10.11 -16.17 2.52
C PHE A 202 -8.81 -16.53 1.80
N TYR A 203 -7.81 -16.95 2.54
CA TYR A 203 -6.45 -17.22 2.04
C TYR A 203 -6.23 -18.73 2.04
N THR A 204 -6.30 -19.37 0.88
CA THR A 204 -6.23 -20.84 0.79
C THR A 204 -4.85 -21.40 1.14
N GLY A 205 -3.79 -20.62 1.00
CA GLY A 205 -2.41 -21.11 1.07
C GLY A 205 -1.95 -21.90 -0.14
N GLU A 206 -2.85 -22.26 -1.07
CA GLU A 206 -2.53 -23.00 -2.29
C GLU A 206 -1.70 -22.15 -3.26
N GLN A 207 -0.67 -22.76 -3.83
CA GLN A 207 0.22 -22.08 -4.77
C GLN A 207 -0.36 -22.02 -6.18
N GLY A 208 -0.04 -20.95 -6.90
CA GLY A 208 -0.32 -20.75 -8.31
C GLY A 208 -1.66 -20.09 -8.59
N LEU A 209 -1.88 -19.82 -9.87
CA LEU A 209 -3.08 -19.25 -10.46
C LEU A 209 -3.78 -20.27 -11.35
N SER A 210 -5.08 -20.43 -11.20
CA SER A 210 -5.88 -21.17 -12.16
C SER A 210 -6.09 -20.31 -13.41
N MET A 211 -5.55 -20.74 -14.55
CA MET A 211 -5.80 -20.10 -15.84
C MET A 211 -6.63 -21.01 -16.74
N LYS A 212 -7.71 -20.46 -17.30
CA LYS A 212 -8.60 -21.19 -18.21
C LYS A 212 -7.79 -21.80 -19.38
N GLY A 213 -7.85 -23.12 -19.51
CA GLY A 213 -7.18 -23.88 -20.56
C GLY A 213 -5.72 -24.27 -20.28
N LEU A 214 -5.08 -23.74 -19.22
CA LEU A 214 -3.69 -24.06 -18.85
C LEU A 214 -3.57 -24.73 -17.47
N GLY A 215 -4.66 -24.80 -16.69
CA GLY A 215 -4.62 -25.33 -15.33
C GLY A 215 -3.91 -24.38 -14.37
N TRP A 216 -3.11 -24.95 -13.46
CA TRP A 216 -2.38 -24.19 -12.45
C TRP A 216 -1.05 -23.68 -13.00
N VAL A 217 -0.84 -22.34 -12.92
CA VAL A 217 0.36 -21.67 -13.40
C VAL A 217 1.09 -21.03 -12.23
N LYS A 218 2.39 -21.32 -12.08
CA LYS A 218 3.24 -20.61 -11.10
C LYS A 218 3.45 -19.16 -11.56
N SER A 219 2.95 -18.21 -10.77
CA SER A 219 3.08 -16.78 -11.03
C SER A 219 3.94 -16.11 -9.96
N TYR A 220 4.59 -15.02 -10.36
CA TYR A 220 5.56 -14.30 -9.55
C TYR A 220 5.38 -12.80 -9.68
N LEU A 221 5.68 -12.07 -8.62
CA LEU A 221 6.02 -10.68 -8.69
C LEU A 221 7.54 -10.58 -8.92
N TYR A 222 7.94 -10.28 -10.16
CA TYR A 222 9.36 -10.28 -10.55
C TYR A 222 10.11 -9.07 -10.04
N ASP A 223 9.47 -7.90 -10.10
CA ASP A 223 10.05 -6.66 -9.60
C ASP A 223 8.98 -5.58 -9.39
N SER A 224 9.22 -4.71 -8.42
CA SER A 224 8.35 -3.58 -8.14
C SER A 224 9.15 -2.41 -7.55
N LEU A 225 8.75 -1.21 -7.95
CA LEU A 225 9.20 0.06 -7.38
C LEU A 225 7.97 0.92 -7.10
N SER A 226 7.91 1.50 -5.92
CA SER A 226 6.93 2.52 -5.57
C SER A 226 7.65 3.72 -4.98
N VAL A 227 7.35 4.91 -5.49
CA VAL A 227 7.79 6.17 -4.91
C VAL A 227 6.53 6.98 -4.62
N SER A 228 6.30 7.26 -3.34
CA SER A 228 5.19 8.10 -2.90
C SER A 228 5.74 9.39 -2.34
N VAL A 229 5.19 10.50 -2.77
CA VAL A 229 5.58 11.85 -2.36
C VAL A 229 4.36 12.54 -1.78
N PHE A 230 4.51 13.10 -0.60
CA PHE A 230 3.49 13.88 0.12
C PHE A 230 4.12 15.22 0.48
N ILE A 231 3.51 16.31 0.06
CA ILE A 231 4.01 17.67 0.31
C ILE A 231 2.85 18.51 0.85
N GLU A 232 3.07 19.25 1.92
CA GLU A 232 2.11 20.24 2.38
C GLU A 232 1.84 21.27 1.28
N ASP A 233 0.58 21.62 1.05
CA ASP A 233 0.21 22.65 0.05
C ASP A 233 0.77 24.03 0.42
N LYS A 234 0.87 24.31 1.72
CA LYS A 234 1.49 25.48 2.32
C LYS A 234 2.10 25.11 3.67
N PRO A 235 3.06 25.89 4.21
CA PRO A 235 3.66 25.64 5.51
C PRO A 235 2.61 25.49 6.61
N GLY A 236 2.61 24.37 7.34
CA GLY A 236 1.63 24.04 8.37
C GLY A 236 0.19 23.87 7.86
N GLY A 237 0.02 23.64 6.56
CA GLY A 237 -1.28 23.42 5.93
C GLY A 237 -1.91 22.08 6.32
N ASN A 238 -3.24 22.01 6.22
CA ASN A 238 -4.01 20.79 6.46
C ASN A 238 -4.47 20.12 5.14
N THR A 239 -3.66 20.28 4.11
CA THR A 239 -3.85 19.65 2.80
C THR A 239 -2.52 19.16 2.29
N LEU A 240 -2.48 17.91 1.81
CA LEU A 240 -1.33 17.28 1.21
C LEU A 240 -1.52 17.14 -0.30
N ARG A 241 -0.53 17.56 -1.08
CA ARG A 241 -0.37 17.13 -2.46
C ARG A 241 0.37 15.81 -2.48
N CYS A 242 -0.23 14.82 -3.12
CA CYS A 242 0.23 13.45 -3.14
C CYS A 242 0.56 13.02 -4.56
N GLY A 243 1.74 12.45 -4.78
CA GLY A 243 2.14 11.86 -6.05
C GLY A 243 2.64 10.43 -5.83
N VAL A 244 2.02 9.45 -6.48
CA VAL A 244 2.43 8.05 -6.37
C VAL A 244 2.85 7.51 -7.73
N PHE A 245 4.13 7.15 -7.82
CA PHE A 245 4.76 6.54 -8.99
C PHE A 245 4.92 5.04 -8.73
N LYS A 246 4.43 4.19 -9.63
CA LYS A 246 4.46 2.75 -9.46
C LYS A 246 4.89 2.03 -10.72
N TRP A 247 5.89 1.16 -10.58
CA TRP A 247 6.32 0.20 -11.59
C TRP A 247 6.11 -1.20 -11.07
N ILE A 248 5.53 -2.07 -11.88
CA ILE A 248 5.29 -3.48 -11.54
C ILE A 248 5.64 -4.36 -12.73
N ARG A 249 6.37 -5.42 -12.45
CA ARG A 249 6.58 -6.55 -13.35
C ARG A 249 6.15 -7.82 -12.65
N ALA A 250 5.03 -8.43 -13.10
CA ALA A 250 4.51 -9.67 -12.51
C ALA A 250 3.92 -10.57 -13.61
N GLY A 251 3.91 -11.85 -13.36
CA GLY A 251 3.36 -12.82 -14.30
C GLY A 251 3.96 -14.22 -14.14
N TRP A 252 4.10 -14.93 -15.25
CA TRP A 252 4.59 -16.29 -15.29
C TRP A 252 5.56 -16.50 -16.46
N ALA A 253 6.39 -17.54 -16.40
CA ALA A 253 7.42 -17.85 -17.41
C ALA A 253 8.28 -16.64 -17.80
N GLY A 254 8.63 -15.77 -16.84
CA GLY A 254 9.45 -14.57 -17.05
C GLY A 254 8.74 -13.41 -17.77
N LYS A 255 7.49 -13.60 -18.23
CA LYS A 255 6.72 -12.59 -18.97
C LYS A 255 5.93 -11.69 -18.00
N ASN A 256 5.93 -10.39 -18.27
CA ASN A 256 5.04 -9.44 -17.59
C ASN A 256 3.64 -9.51 -18.22
N ILE A 257 2.63 -9.84 -17.40
CA ILE A 257 1.21 -9.85 -17.80
C ILE A 257 0.44 -8.63 -17.25
N ILE A 258 1.08 -7.84 -16.42
CA ILE A 258 0.45 -6.65 -15.85
C ILE A 258 0.33 -5.58 -16.94
N ARG A 259 -0.85 -4.97 -17.03
CA ARG A 259 -1.11 -3.83 -17.91
C ARG A 259 -1.07 -2.53 -17.10
N LYS A 260 -0.77 -1.41 -17.75
CA LYS A 260 -0.82 -0.07 -17.15
C LYS A 260 -2.16 0.19 -16.44
N SER A 261 -3.28 -0.22 -17.05
CA SER A 261 -4.63 -0.08 -16.46
C SER A 261 -4.78 -0.81 -15.11
N HIS A 262 -4.13 -1.96 -14.92
CA HIS A 262 -4.15 -2.68 -13.64
C HIS A 262 -3.41 -1.87 -12.56
N VAL A 263 -2.23 -1.33 -12.89
CA VAL A 263 -1.47 -0.47 -11.97
C VAL A 263 -2.28 0.78 -11.62
N LYS A 264 -2.88 1.43 -12.62
CA LYS A 264 -3.72 2.63 -12.40
C LYS A 264 -4.91 2.35 -11.48
N LYS A 265 -5.63 1.22 -11.70
CA LYS A 265 -6.75 0.83 -10.81
C LYS A 265 -6.28 0.66 -9.36
N GLY A 266 -5.11 0.03 -9.15
CA GLY A 266 -4.52 -0.11 -7.82
C GLY A 266 -4.18 1.24 -7.17
N LEU A 267 -3.61 2.18 -7.93
CA LEU A 267 -3.30 3.53 -7.44
C LEU A 267 -4.55 4.33 -7.08
N LEU A 268 -5.63 4.21 -7.86
CA LEU A 268 -6.90 4.87 -7.55
C LEU A 268 -7.53 4.32 -6.26
N ARG A 269 -7.49 2.99 -6.05
CA ARG A 269 -7.95 2.36 -4.81
C ARG A 269 -7.12 2.83 -3.62
N TYR A 270 -5.80 2.84 -3.75
CA TYR A 270 -4.89 3.38 -2.74
C TYR A 270 -5.25 4.83 -2.36
N ALA A 271 -5.40 5.71 -3.35
CA ALA A 271 -5.74 7.12 -3.12
C ALA A 271 -7.10 7.29 -2.42
N SER A 272 -8.09 6.47 -2.78
CA SER A 272 -9.41 6.49 -2.13
C SER A 272 -9.33 6.10 -0.66
N GLU A 273 -8.63 5.01 -0.32
CA GLU A 273 -8.45 4.59 1.08
C GLU A 273 -7.64 5.61 1.87
N PHE A 274 -6.55 6.10 1.27
CA PHE A 274 -5.74 7.15 1.87
C PHE A 274 -6.56 8.40 2.22
N LYS A 275 -7.39 8.88 1.30
CA LYS A 275 -8.29 10.01 1.55
C LYS A 275 -9.28 9.71 2.68
N ASN A 276 -9.89 8.54 2.69
CA ASN A 276 -10.82 8.15 3.76
C ASN A 276 -10.15 8.17 5.14
N LEU A 277 -8.89 7.69 5.23
CA LEU A 277 -8.09 7.74 6.44
C LEU A 277 -7.76 9.18 6.86
N MET A 278 -7.21 9.95 5.93
CA MET A 278 -6.69 11.28 6.20
C MET A 278 -7.80 12.31 6.46
N GLU A 279 -8.91 12.23 5.76
CA GLU A 279 -10.05 13.14 5.90
C GLU A 279 -11.00 12.75 7.03
N GLY A 280 -10.72 11.64 7.72
CA GLY A 280 -11.54 11.18 8.85
C GLY A 280 -12.95 10.75 8.45
N LYS A 281 -13.14 10.37 7.18
CA LYS A 281 -14.41 9.84 6.71
C LYS A 281 -14.65 8.50 7.41
N LYS A 282 -15.72 8.41 8.20
CA LYS A 282 -16.14 7.26 8.98
C LYS A 282 -15.30 7.08 10.26
N ASN A 283 -15.88 7.04 11.39
CA ASN A 283 -15.42 6.76 12.76
C ASN A 283 -14.11 5.93 12.88
N PHE A 284 -13.08 6.28 12.10
CA PHE A 284 -11.80 5.62 12.13
C PHE A 284 -11.11 5.96 13.46
N PRO A 285 -10.55 4.98 14.19
CA PRO A 285 -9.90 5.23 15.47
C PRO A 285 -8.74 6.21 15.30
N SER A 286 -8.47 7.01 16.30
CA SER A 286 -7.27 7.85 16.35
C SER A 286 -5.99 6.98 16.24
N PRO A 287 -4.83 7.54 15.88
CA PRO A 287 -3.58 6.77 15.82
C PRO A 287 -3.26 6.04 17.13
N ASP A 288 -3.51 6.70 18.27
CA ASP A 288 -3.22 6.13 19.59
C ASP A 288 -4.20 5.00 19.92
N GLU A 289 -5.49 5.16 19.67
CA GLU A 289 -6.48 4.08 19.81
C GLU A 289 -6.18 2.90 18.88
N LEU A 290 -5.77 3.16 17.65
CA LEU A 290 -5.42 2.10 16.70
C LEU A 290 -4.16 1.35 17.14
N MET A 291 -3.16 2.04 17.67
CA MET A 291 -1.96 1.44 18.22
C MET A 291 -2.30 0.54 19.41
N ASP A 292 -3.14 1.01 20.35
CA ASP A 292 -3.60 0.21 21.50
C ASP A 292 -4.33 -1.07 21.06
N VAL A 293 -5.18 -0.95 20.05
CA VAL A 293 -5.87 -2.12 19.46
C VAL A 293 -4.88 -3.09 18.82
N CYS A 294 -3.92 -2.60 18.05
CA CYS A 294 -2.88 -3.44 17.44
C CYS A 294 -2.07 -4.17 18.52
N ASN A 295 -1.61 -3.46 19.53
CA ASN A 295 -0.87 -4.03 20.65
C ASN A 295 -1.69 -5.07 21.42
N THR A 296 -2.98 -4.80 21.65
CA THR A 296 -3.90 -5.73 22.32
C THR A 296 -4.00 -7.03 21.53
N PHE A 297 -4.27 -6.99 20.21
CA PHE A 297 -4.37 -8.21 19.42
C PHE A 297 -3.03 -8.93 19.26
N GLN A 298 -1.94 -8.21 19.14
CA GLN A 298 -0.60 -8.81 19.05
C GLN A 298 -0.14 -9.49 20.36
N SER A 299 -0.62 -9.01 21.51
CA SER A 299 -0.27 -9.57 22.85
C SER A 299 -1.17 -10.71 23.32
N LEU A 300 -2.30 -10.99 22.63
CA LEU A 300 -3.21 -12.06 23.03
C LEU A 300 -2.51 -13.41 23.17
N PRO A 301 -2.88 -14.24 24.16
CA PRO A 301 -2.48 -15.65 24.20
C PRO A 301 -2.87 -16.37 22.91
N THR A 302 -2.01 -17.27 22.44
CA THR A 302 -2.21 -17.95 21.14
C THR A 302 -3.57 -18.69 21.07
N ASP A 303 -3.98 -19.36 22.16
CA ASP A 303 -5.26 -20.09 22.20
C ASP A 303 -6.48 -19.16 22.13
N GLU A 304 -6.39 -17.97 22.75
CA GLU A 304 -7.45 -16.98 22.65
C GLU A 304 -7.51 -16.41 21.24
N MET A 305 -6.38 -16.13 20.64
CA MET A 305 -6.29 -15.64 19.26
C MET A 305 -6.90 -16.66 18.29
N LYS A 306 -6.57 -17.96 18.43
CA LYS A 306 -7.14 -19.04 17.63
C LYS A 306 -8.67 -19.09 17.74
N LYS A 307 -9.21 -19.04 18.96
CA LYS A 307 -10.67 -19.03 19.19
C LYS A 307 -11.36 -17.84 18.53
N LYS A 308 -10.72 -16.64 18.54
CA LYS A 308 -11.27 -15.45 17.89
C LYS A 308 -11.24 -15.58 16.36
N VAL A 309 -10.14 -16.09 15.79
CA VAL A 309 -10.01 -16.33 14.35
C VAL A 309 -10.98 -17.42 13.88
N GLU A 310 -11.19 -18.49 14.64
CA GLU A 310 -12.17 -19.53 14.31
C GLU A 310 -13.59 -18.93 14.21
N ARG A 311 -13.97 -18.06 15.14
CA ARG A 311 -15.27 -17.33 15.06
C ARG A 311 -15.37 -16.47 13.81
N LEU A 312 -14.26 -15.82 13.40
CA LEU A 312 -14.20 -15.06 12.15
C LEU A 312 -14.42 -15.97 10.93
N ILE A 313 -13.78 -17.14 10.89
CA ILE A 313 -13.95 -18.12 9.80
C ILE A 313 -15.42 -18.61 9.73
N VAL A 314 -16.05 -18.89 10.87
CA VAL A 314 -17.48 -19.25 10.91
C VAL A 314 -18.37 -18.12 10.36
N LYS A 315 -18.03 -16.85 10.66
CA LYS A 315 -18.75 -15.70 10.09
C LYS A 315 -18.59 -15.63 8.57
N LEU A 316 -17.38 -15.84 8.05
CA LEU A 316 -17.11 -15.86 6.62
C LEU A 316 -17.83 -17.02 5.91
N GLN A 317 -17.89 -18.20 6.53
CA GLN A 317 -18.64 -19.35 6.02
C GLN A 317 -20.12 -19.00 5.79
N LYS A 318 -20.78 -18.41 6.78
CA LYS A 318 -22.20 -18.02 6.65
C LYS A 318 -22.45 -17.05 5.47
N LYS A 319 -21.50 -16.19 5.15
CA LYS A 319 -21.59 -15.31 3.96
C LYS A 319 -21.39 -16.08 2.66
N CYS A 320 -20.53 -17.06 2.68
CA CYS A 320 -20.22 -17.92 1.55
C CYS A 320 -21.42 -18.78 1.12
N ASP A 321 -22.14 -19.36 2.07
CA ASP A 321 -23.30 -20.22 1.82
C ASP A 321 -24.45 -19.49 1.09
N CYS A 322 -24.41 -18.15 1.04
CA CYS A 322 -25.40 -17.32 0.38
C CYS A 322 -25.18 -17.14 -1.13
N GLY A 323 -24.16 -17.73 -1.78
CA GLY A 323 -24.02 -17.59 -3.24
C GLY A 323 -22.66 -17.80 -3.90
N SER A 324 -21.64 -18.27 -3.22
CA SER A 324 -20.33 -18.57 -3.82
C SER A 324 -19.78 -19.93 -3.36
N SER A 325 -18.88 -20.52 -4.16
CA SER A 325 -18.19 -21.75 -3.77
C SER A 325 -17.33 -21.52 -2.53
N CYS A 326 -17.71 -22.09 -1.39
CA CYS A 326 -16.93 -22.03 -0.17
C CYS A 326 -15.64 -22.85 -0.26
N PRO A 327 -14.55 -22.38 0.37
CA PRO A 327 -13.36 -23.19 0.52
C PRO A 327 -13.63 -24.42 1.40
N LYS A 328 -13.10 -25.59 1.02
CA LYS A 328 -13.20 -26.82 1.81
C LYS A 328 -12.76 -26.66 3.27
N ALA A 329 -11.76 -25.81 3.51
CA ALA A 329 -11.30 -25.48 4.88
C ALA A 329 -12.38 -24.86 5.78
N MET A 330 -13.57 -24.58 5.26
CA MET A 330 -14.71 -24.07 6.02
C MET A 330 -15.83 -25.12 6.21
N ASP A 331 -15.77 -26.29 5.55
CA ASP A 331 -16.90 -27.23 5.46
C ASP A 331 -17.22 -27.90 6.80
N SER A 332 -16.20 -28.25 7.60
CA SER A 332 -16.36 -28.92 8.87
C SER A 332 -15.64 -28.22 10.03
N PRO A 333 -16.03 -28.46 11.29
CA PRO A 333 -15.29 -27.96 12.45
C PRO A 333 -13.82 -28.40 12.46
N ALA A 334 -13.53 -29.65 12.07
CA ALA A 334 -12.18 -30.17 12.04
C ALA A 334 -11.31 -29.45 11.00
N GLU A 335 -11.85 -29.17 9.82
CA GLU A 335 -11.13 -28.44 8.77
C GLU A 335 -10.85 -26.98 9.18
N ARG A 336 -11.82 -26.32 9.82
CA ARG A 336 -11.60 -24.97 10.37
C ARG A 336 -10.50 -24.92 11.42
N ILE A 337 -10.51 -25.87 12.35
CA ILE A 337 -9.46 -26.00 13.38
C ILE A 337 -8.09 -26.22 12.72
N ASN A 338 -8.01 -27.11 11.74
CA ASN A 338 -6.76 -27.38 11.02
C ASN A 338 -6.27 -26.13 10.29
N TYR A 339 -7.17 -25.40 9.62
CA TYR A 339 -6.82 -24.13 8.98
C TYR A 339 -6.30 -23.11 9.99
N VAL A 340 -7.00 -22.88 11.10
CA VAL A 340 -6.58 -21.94 12.14
C VAL A 340 -5.23 -22.34 12.74
N ASN A 341 -4.98 -23.64 12.92
CA ASN A 341 -3.71 -24.16 13.42
C ASN A 341 -2.55 -23.98 12.42
N SER A 342 -2.83 -23.86 11.11
CA SER A 342 -1.81 -23.58 10.10
C SER A 342 -1.39 -22.12 10.02
N LEU A 343 -2.17 -21.21 10.61
CA LEU A 343 -1.89 -19.78 10.58
C LEU A 343 -0.77 -19.40 11.56
N THR A 344 0.11 -18.54 11.11
CA THR A 344 1.11 -17.90 11.97
C THR A 344 0.44 -16.90 12.93
N ARG A 345 1.15 -16.55 14.00
CA ARG A 345 0.68 -15.52 14.95
C ARG A 345 0.42 -14.18 14.25
N MET A 346 1.28 -13.79 13.31
CA MET A 346 1.13 -12.55 12.55
C MET A 346 -0.12 -12.58 11.65
N GLU A 347 -0.42 -13.70 10.99
CA GLU A 347 -1.63 -13.87 10.19
C GLU A 347 -2.88 -13.75 11.05
N MET A 348 -2.89 -14.39 12.20
CA MET A 348 -4.03 -14.35 13.13
C MET A 348 -4.27 -12.92 13.67
N SER A 349 -3.22 -12.26 14.16
CA SER A 349 -3.35 -10.89 14.69
C SER A 349 -3.78 -9.91 13.62
N SER A 350 -3.22 -9.98 12.41
CA SER A 350 -3.62 -9.12 11.29
C SER A 350 -5.08 -9.33 10.88
N ALA A 351 -5.56 -10.58 10.85
CA ALA A 351 -6.96 -10.87 10.55
C ALA A 351 -7.92 -10.23 11.59
N LEU A 352 -7.56 -10.29 12.88
CA LEU A 352 -8.36 -9.67 13.95
C LEU A 352 -8.33 -8.14 13.91
N ILE A 353 -7.16 -7.55 13.61
CA ILE A 353 -7.02 -6.10 13.43
C ILE A 353 -7.86 -5.62 12.26
N VAL A 354 -7.77 -6.28 11.11
CA VAL A 354 -8.58 -5.94 9.93
C VAL A 354 -10.07 -6.04 10.22
N GLU A 355 -10.51 -7.10 10.91
CA GLU A 355 -11.92 -7.26 11.26
C GLU A 355 -12.39 -6.15 12.22
N TYR A 356 -11.57 -5.75 13.19
CA TYR A 356 -11.88 -4.61 14.05
C TYR A 356 -12.03 -3.31 13.22
N VAL A 357 -11.08 -3.01 12.35
CA VAL A 357 -11.12 -1.80 11.50
C VAL A 357 -12.36 -1.81 10.61
N LYS A 358 -12.72 -2.94 10.01
CA LYS A 358 -13.95 -3.10 9.21
C LYS A 358 -15.20 -2.78 10.00
N THR A 359 -15.26 -3.20 11.27
CA THR A 359 -16.44 -2.88 12.12
C THR A 359 -16.58 -1.38 12.37
N MET A 360 -15.46 -0.64 12.41
CA MET A 360 -15.48 0.82 12.53
C MET A 360 -15.96 1.49 11.23
N PHE A 361 -15.57 0.99 10.07
CA PHE A 361 -16.07 1.49 8.78
C PHE A 361 -17.57 1.24 8.61
N ASN A 362 -18.11 0.13 9.12
CA ASN A 362 -19.49 -0.28 8.90
C ASN A 362 -20.48 0.16 9.99
N LYS A 363 -20.01 0.81 11.06
CA LYS A 363 -20.89 1.27 12.17
C LYS A 363 -21.97 2.28 11.76
N SER A 364 -21.93 2.80 10.53
CA SER A 364 -22.97 3.71 10.03
C SER A 364 -24.20 3.01 9.44
N GLU A 365 -24.19 1.69 9.16
CA GLU A 365 -25.27 1.08 8.39
C GLU A 365 -25.90 -0.20 8.92
N ARG A 366 -25.29 -0.96 9.85
CA ARG A 366 -25.93 -2.18 10.39
C ARG A 366 -25.51 -2.47 11.83
N SER A 367 -26.44 -2.22 12.76
CA SER A 367 -26.38 -2.73 14.13
C SER A 367 -26.60 -4.26 14.13
N GLY A 368 -25.51 -4.99 14.05
CA GLY A 368 -25.48 -6.42 14.28
C GLY A 368 -24.34 -6.70 15.26
N ASN A 369 -24.67 -6.79 16.56
CA ASN A 369 -23.76 -6.90 17.68
C ASN A 369 -22.81 -8.11 17.58
N ILE A 370 -21.57 -7.89 17.16
CA ILE A 370 -20.44 -8.54 17.83
C ILE A 370 -19.74 -7.40 18.58
N ALA A 371 -20.15 -7.18 19.81
CA ALA A 371 -19.51 -6.23 20.69
C ALA A 371 -18.12 -6.78 21.04
N PHE A 372 -17.10 -6.35 20.30
CA PHE A 372 -15.76 -6.29 20.85
C PHE A 372 -15.77 -5.15 21.88
N LYS A 373 -16.15 -5.45 23.12
CA LYS A 373 -15.86 -4.55 24.22
C LYS A 373 -14.33 -4.40 24.24
N PRO A 374 -13.79 -3.18 24.16
CA PRO A 374 -12.39 -2.98 24.52
C PRO A 374 -12.22 -3.50 25.95
N LEU A 375 -11.23 -4.34 26.18
CA LEU A 375 -10.85 -4.72 27.53
C LEU A 375 -10.55 -3.42 28.26
N PRO A 376 -11.06 -3.21 29.51
CA PRO A 376 -10.74 -2.04 30.29
C PRO A 376 -9.23 -1.94 30.39
N ALA A 377 -8.68 -0.77 30.09
CA ALA A 377 -7.27 -0.46 30.30
C ALA A 377 -6.91 -0.87 31.73
N GLY A 378 -6.15 -1.95 31.87
CA GLY A 378 -5.65 -2.40 33.15
C GLY A 378 -4.81 -1.29 33.75
N LYS A 379 -5.23 -0.73 34.86
CA LYS A 379 -4.40 0.12 35.68
C LYS A 379 -3.14 -0.71 36.02
N THR A 380 -2.04 -0.39 35.39
CA THR A 380 -0.70 -0.78 35.84
C THR A 380 -0.47 -0.04 37.16
N THR A 381 -0.75 -0.68 38.25
CA THR A 381 -0.11 -0.36 39.53
C THR A 381 1.22 -1.09 39.56
N PHE A 382 2.27 -0.32 39.81
CA PHE A 382 3.68 -0.70 40.00
C PHE A 382 3.87 -1.86 40.97
#